data_bd65c75b6fb29318c4546e75db19cdaf
#
_entry.id   bd65c75b6fb29318c4546e75db19cdaf
#
_cell.length_a   1.000
_cell.length_b   1.000
_cell.length_c   1.000
_cell.angle_alpha   90.00
_cell.angle_beta   90.00
_cell.angle_gamma   90.00
#
_symmetry.space_group_name_H-M   'P 1'
#
loop_
_entity.id
_entity.type
_entity.pdbx_description
1 polymer ?
#
loop_
_entity_poly.entity_id
_entity_poly.type
_entity_poly.pdbx_seq_one_letter_code
_entity_poly.pdbx_strand_id
1 'polypeptide(L)'
;LGAQAARFLSFDGANAATMVNNLDWTAPLSAIDFLRDIGKFFRVGTMLSKDAVSARLNSEHGISYTEFSYQILQGYDFLELYRRYNCTLQMGGSDQWGNIAAGIDLIRRRSGAHVHGLTSPLLVRSDGTKYGKSSSGENLWLSAEKMSPYRFDQAWIGTPDEDVRKLL
;
A
#
# COMPACT_ATOMS: atom_id res chain seq x y z
N LEU A 1 4.61 9.11 -11.58
CA LEU A 1 5.19 8.52 -10.36
C LEU A 1 6.69 8.27 -10.54
N GLY A 2 7.15 7.57 -11.62
CA GLY A 2 8.55 7.22 -11.84
C GLY A 2 9.51 8.40 -11.78
N ALA A 3 9.21 9.49 -12.50
CA ALA A 3 10.03 10.70 -12.48
C ALA A 3 10.14 11.36 -11.08
N GLN A 4 9.12 11.21 -10.23
CA GLN A 4 9.18 11.69 -8.85
C GLN A 4 10.03 10.76 -7.96
N ALA A 5 9.88 9.45 -8.12
CA ALA A 5 10.66 8.45 -7.38
C ALA A 5 12.16 8.49 -7.76
N ALA A 6 12.49 8.78 -9.01
CA ALA A 6 13.87 8.88 -9.50
C ALA A 6 14.70 9.99 -8.82
N ARG A 7 14.07 10.90 -8.10
CA ARG A 7 14.77 11.92 -7.29
C ARG A 7 15.35 11.34 -5.99
N PHE A 8 14.86 10.18 -5.54
CA PHE A 8 15.20 9.57 -4.25
C PHE A 8 15.76 8.16 -4.40
N LEU A 9 15.45 7.49 -5.51
CA LEU A 9 15.86 6.11 -5.78
C LEU A 9 16.70 6.06 -7.04
N SER A 10 17.76 5.25 -7.02
CA SER A 10 18.52 4.92 -8.22
C SER A 10 17.82 3.80 -8.99
N PHE A 11 17.65 3.99 -10.29
CA PHE A 11 17.13 2.99 -11.21
C PHE A 11 18.24 2.36 -12.06
N ASP A 12 19.51 2.66 -11.74
CA ASP A 12 20.70 2.16 -12.40
C ASP A 12 21.63 1.46 -11.43
N GLY A 13 22.45 0.53 -11.92
CA GLY A 13 23.44 -0.19 -11.13
C GLY A 13 22.96 -1.54 -10.57
N ALA A 14 23.81 -2.18 -9.79
CA ALA A 14 23.61 -3.55 -9.30
C ALA A 14 22.44 -3.69 -8.30
N ASN A 15 22.09 -2.62 -7.61
CA ASN A 15 20.98 -2.54 -6.65
C ASN A 15 19.88 -1.56 -7.09
N ALA A 16 19.71 -1.42 -8.41
CA ALA A 16 18.72 -0.53 -8.99
C ALA A 16 17.30 -0.84 -8.50
N ALA A 17 16.52 0.20 -8.23
CA ALA A 17 15.09 0.07 -8.03
C ALA A 17 14.40 -0.35 -9.34
N THR A 18 13.38 -1.16 -9.24
CA THR A 18 12.55 -1.57 -10.39
C THR A 18 11.12 -1.09 -10.18
N MET A 19 10.64 -0.27 -11.10
CA MET A 19 9.23 0.13 -11.11
C MET A 19 8.43 -0.81 -11.99
N VAL A 20 7.36 -1.37 -11.44
CA VAL A 20 6.47 -2.28 -12.13
C VAL A 20 5.05 -1.74 -12.13
N ASN A 21 4.26 -2.14 -13.12
CA ASN A 21 2.84 -1.80 -13.20
C ASN A 21 2.01 -3.08 -12.99
N ASN A 22 1.21 -3.11 -11.93
CA ASN A 22 0.37 -4.28 -11.65
C ASN A 22 -0.71 -4.53 -12.72
N LEU A 23 -1.01 -3.54 -13.57
CA LEU A 23 -1.89 -3.72 -14.71
C LEU A 23 -1.35 -4.77 -15.70
N ASP A 24 -0.03 -4.96 -15.76
CA ASP A 24 0.63 -5.92 -16.68
C ASP A 24 0.24 -7.37 -16.40
N TRP A 25 -0.16 -7.70 -15.18
CA TRP A 25 -0.65 -9.04 -14.81
C TRP A 25 -2.13 -9.06 -14.46
N THR A 26 -2.73 -7.92 -14.18
CA THR A 26 -4.15 -7.85 -13.82
C THR A 26 -5.05 -7.69 -15.05
N ALA A 27 -4.64 -6.88 -16.05
CA ALA A 27 -5.45 -6.62 -17.23
C ALA A 27 -5.76 -7.87 -18.08
N PRO A 28 -4.81 -8.82 -18.29
CA PRO A 28 -5.09 -10.03 -19.07
C PRO A 28 -5.92 -11.08 -18.32
N LEU A 29 -6.11 -10.90 -16.99
CA LEU A 29 -6.82 -11.87 -16.16
C LEU A 29 -8.33 -11.65 -16.27
N SER A 30 -9.06 -12.68 -16.72
CA SER A 30 -10.52 -12.59 -16.74
C SER A 30 -11.10 -12.61 -15.32
N ALA A 31 -12.29 -12.03 -15.14
CA ALA A 31 -12.99 -12.07 -13.85
C ALA A 31 -13.23 -13.50 -13.35
N ILE A 32 -13.52 -14.42 -14.28
CA ILE A 32 -13.72 -15.84 -13.96
C ILE A 32 -12.43 -16.48 -13.48
N ASP A 33 -11.32 -16.25 -14.18
CA ASP A 33 -10.02 -16.79 -13.79
C ASP A 33 -9.55 -16.20 -12.45
N PHE A 34 -9.76 -14.90 -12.23
CA PHE A 34 -9.46 -14.25 -10.94
C PHE A 34 -10.22 -14.91 -9.78
N LEU A 35 -11.53 -15.11 -9.93
CA LEU A 35 -12.33 -15.74 -8.88
C LEU A 35 -11.95 -17.21 -8.67
N ARG A 36 -11.77 -17.97 -9.77
CA ARG A 36 -11.44 -19.40 -9.72
C ARG A 36 -10.03 -19.65 -9.16
N ASP A 37 -9.03 -18.89 -9.60
CA ASP A 37 -7.62 -19.21 -9.38
C ASP A 37 -6.99 -18.46 -8.22
N ILE A 38 -7.56 -17.30 -7.87
CA ILE A 38 -7.11 -16.45 -6.77
C ILE A 38 -8.18 -16.37 -5.67
N GLY A 39 -9.40 -16.00 -5.99
CA GLY A 39 -10.49 -15.79 -5.04
C GLY A 39 -10.74 -16.98 -4.11
N LYS A 40 -10.63 -18.21 -4.64
CA LYS A 40 -10.82 -19.44 -3.86
C LYS A 40 -9.92 -19.58 -2.61
N PHE A 41 -8.79 -18.90 -2.57
CA PHE A 41 -7.87 -18.92 -1.43
C PHE A 41 -8.28 -17.97 -0.30
N PHE A 42 -9.23 -17.07 -0.56
CA PHE A 42 -9.70 -16.09 0.40
C PHE A 42 -11.04 -16.53 1.03
N ARG A 43 -11.06 -16.64 2.35
CA ARG A 43 -12.28 -16.99 3.08
C ARG A 43 -13.02 -15.72 3.47
N VAL A 44 -14.26 -15.56 3.02
CA VAL A 44 -15.10 -14.38 3.30
C VAL A 44 -15.18 -14.08 4.80
N GLY A 45 -15.40 -15.11 5.65
CA GLY A 45 -15.44 -14.92 7.10
C GLY A 45 -14.16 -14.29 7.68
N THR A 46 -12.98 -14.73 7.20
CA THR A 46 -11.69 -14.15 7.60
C THR A 46 -11.52 -12.72 7.09
N MET A 47 -12.07 -12.41 5.91
CA MET A 47 -12.03 -11.06 5.36
C MET A 47 -12.93 -10.11 6.16
N LEU A 48 -14.12 -10.57 6.55
CA LEU A 48 -15.10 -9.80 7.32
C LEU A 48 -14.66 -9.54 8.76
N SER A 49 -13.87 -10.45 9.36
CA SER A 49 -13.41 -10.32 10.75
C SER A 49 -12.26 -9.31 10.94
N LYS A 50 -11.73 -8.71 9.87
CA LYS A 50 -10.71 -7.68 9.98
C LYS A 50 -11.32 -6.38 10.51
N ASP A 51 -10.65 -5.73 11.46
CA ASP A 51 -11.13 -4.52 12.13
C ASP A 51 -11.56 -3.41 11.15
N ALA A 52 -10.73 -3.14 10.13
CA ALA A 52 -11.03 -2.13 9.13
C ALA A 52 -12.29 -2.46 8.30
N VAL A 53 -12.51 -3.74 7.97
CA VAL A 53 -13.70 -4.19 7.22
C VAL A 53 -14.92 -4.17 8.13
N SER A 54 -14.79 -4.67 9.36
CA SER A 54 -15.87 -4.69 10.36
C SER A 54 -16.35 -3.26 10.68
N ALA A 55 -15.42 -2.32 10.87
CA ALA A 55 -15.76 -0.92 11.10
C ALA A 55 -16.55 -0.31 9.92
N ARG A 56 -16.18 -0.65 8.68
CA ARG A 56 -16.88 -0.17 7.48
C ARG A 56 -18.25 -0.82 7.31
N LEU A 57 -18.37 -2.13 7.57
CA LEU A 57 -19.65 -2.83 7.51
C LEU A 57 -20.70 -2.24 8.45
N ASN A 58 -20.26 -1.79 9.62
CA ASN A 58 -21.12 -1.19 10.65
C ASN A 58 -21.32 0.34 10.45
N SER A 59 -20.74 0.94 9.43
CA SER A 59 -20.94 2.35 9.10
C SER A 59 -22.23 2.57 8.31
N GLU A 60 -22.77 3.80 8.35
CA GLU A 60 -24.00 4.18 7.64
C GLU A 60 -23.96 3.87 6.14
N HIS A 61 -22.78 4.00 5.51
CA HIS A 61 -22.61 3.79 4.07
C HIS A 61 -22.15 2.37 3.70
N GLY A 62 -21.85 1.53 4.69
CA GLY A 62 -21.37 0.16 4.46
C GLY A 62 -20.01 0.10 3.75
N ILE A 63 -19.75 -1.02 3.09
CA ILE A 63 -18.54 -1.25 2.28
C ILE A 63 -18.92 -1.70 0.88
N SER A 64 -18.35 -1.09 -0.15
CA SER A 64 -18.57 -1.54 -1.52
C SER A 64 -17.82 -2.86 -1.80
N TYR A 65 -18.28 -3.63 -2.78
CA TYR A 65 -17.59 -4.84 -3.21
C TYR A 65 -16.17 -4.53 -3.70
N THR A 66 -15.97 -3.41 -4.38
CA THR A 66 -14.65 -2.94 -4.83
C THR A 66 -13.70 -2.74 -3.64
N GLU A 67 -14.14 -2.03 -2.61
CA GLU A 67 -13.37 -1.78 -1.40
C GLU A 67 -13.08 -3.10 -0.63
N PHE A 68 -14.08 -3.98 -0.55
CA PHE A 68 -13.96 -5.29 0.09
C PHE A 68 -12.96 -6.21 -0.64
N SER A 69 -13.00 -6.23 -1.97
CA SER A 69 -12.14 -7.07 -2.79
C SER A 69 -10.71 -6.55 -2.96
N TYR A 70 -10.44 -5.30 -2.56
CA TYR A 70 -9.11 -4.67 -2.71
C TYR A 70 -7.98 -5.52 -2.10
N GLN A 71 -8.20 -6.12 -0.95
CA GLN A 71 -7.21 -6.98 -0.31
C GLN A 71 -6.84 -8.22 -1.14
N ILE A 72 -7.76 -8.72 -1.98
CA ILE A 72 -7.49 -9.86 -2.88
C ILE A 72 -6.56 -9.40 -4.00
N LEU A 73 -6.82 -8.22 -4.58
CA LEU A 73 -5.98 -7.62 -5.62
C LEU A 73 -4.56 -7.37 -5.12
N GLN A 74 -4.41 -6.75 -3.96
CA GLN A 74 -3.09 -6.51 -3.36
C GLN A 74 -2.37 -7.82 -3.00
N GLY A 75 -3.09 -8.82 -2.50
CA GLY A 75 -2.53 -10.15 -2.25
C GLY A 75 -2.06 -10.82 -3.54
N TYR A 76 -2.79 -10.66 -4.63
CA TYR A 76 -2.40 -11.15 -5.95
C TYR A 76 -1.17 -10.39 -6.50
N ASP A 77 -1.09 -9.09 -6.32
CA ASP A 77 0.09 -8.31 -6.68
C ASP A 77 1.35 -8.84 -5.97
N PHE A 78 1.27 -9.15 -4.68
CA PHE A 78 2.41 -9.72 -3.96
C PHE A 78 2.80 -11.10 -4.52
N LEU A 79 1.83 -11.94 -4.86
CA LEU A 79 2.09 -13.24 -5.50
C LEU A 79 2.80 -13.07 -6.85
N GLU A 80 2.38 -12.12 -7.69
CA GLU A 80 3.00 -11.88 -8.99
C GLU A 80 4.40 -11.24 -8.86
N LEU A 81 4.60 -10.35 -7.89
CA LEU A 81 5.92 -9.82 -7.54
C LEU A 81 6.87 -10.92 -7.06
N TYR A 82 6.38 -11.83 -6.23
CA TYR A 82 7.16 -13.01 -5.83
C TYR A 82 7.54 -13.87 -7.02
N ARG A 83 6.59 -14.18 -7.91
CA ARG A 83 6.80 -15.08 -9.07
C ARG A 83 7.73 -14.48 -10.12
N ARG A 84 7.55 -13.20 -10.43
CA ARG A 84 8.23 -12.52 -11.53
C ARG A 84 9.57 -11.94 -11.13
N TYR A 85 9.69 -11.49 -9.88
CA TYR A 85 10.84 -10.70 -9.40
C TYR A 85 11.49 -11.29 -8.15
N ASN A 86 11.03 -12.45 -7.67
CA ASN A 86 11.51 -13.05 -6.41
C ASN A 86 11.40 -12.09 -5.21
N CYS A 87 10.35 -11.27 -5.19
CA CYS A 87 10.09 -10.33 -4.12
C CYS A 87 9.60 -11.10 -2.88
N THR A 88 10.41 -11.15 -1.84
CA THR A 88 10.14 -11.92 -0.62
C THR A 88 9.72 -11.08 0.58
N LEU A 89 9.73 -9.74 0.47
CA LEU A 89 9.33 -8.82 1.53
C LEU A 89 8.39 -7.75 0.98
N GLN A 90 7.22 -7.59 1.59
CA GLN A 90 6.33 -6.44 1.36
C GLN A 90 6.34 -5.53 2.57
N MET A 91 6.48 -4.22 2.35
CA MET A 91 6.51 -3.21 3.39
C MET A 91 5.35 -2.22 3.25
N GLY A 92 4.89 -1.67 4.37
CA GLY A 92 3.84 -0.65 4.37
C GLY A 92 3.59 -0.01 5.72
N GLY A 93 2.61 0.87 5.80
CA GLY A 93 2.11 1.38 7.07
C GLY A 93 1.31 0.31 7.83
N SER A 94 1.10 0.51 9.13
CA SER A 94 0.36 -0.45 9.98
C SER A 94 -1.07 -0.70 9.50
N ASP A 95 -1.68 0.25 8.80
CA ASP A 95 -2.99 0.09 8.15
C ASP A 95 -2.98 -0.92 7.00
N GLN A 96 -1.81 -1.24 6.42
CA GLN A 96 -1.64 -2.21 5.34
C GLN A 96 -1.43 -3.64 5.83
N TRP A 97 -1.26 -3.85 7.14
CA TRP A 97 -0.95 -5.18 7.68
C TRP A 97 -1.93 -6.27 7.21
N GLY A 98 -3.23 -5.99 7.24
CA GLY A 98 -4.25 -6.92 6.80
C GLY A 98 -4.11 -7.37 5.34
N ASN A 99 -3.73 -6.45 4.44
CA ASN A 99 -3.54 -6.74 3.02
C ASN A 99 -2.22 -7.49 2.79
N ILE A 100 -1.14 -7.08 3.46
CA ILE A 100 0.16 -7.75 3.40
C ILE A 100 0.05 -9.20 3.89
N ALA A 101 -0.58 -9.41 5.04
CA ALA A 101 -0.80 -10.74 5.61
C ALA A 101 -1.63 -11.65 4.67
N ALA A 102 -2.62 -11.08 3.98
CA ALA A 102 -3.41 -11.80 2.98
C ALA A 102 -2.54 -12.27 1.79
N GLY A 103 -1.60 -11.45 1.33
CA GLY A 103 -0.64 -11.81 0.29
C GLY A 103 0.33 -12.91 0.74
N ILE A 104 0.84 -12.83 1.98
CA ILE A 104 1.69 -13.88 2.58
C ILE A 104 0.95 -15.22 2.62
N ASP A 105 -0.31 -15.23 3.08
CA ASP A 105 -1.11 -16.44 3.16
C ASP A 105 -1.42 -17.01 1.77
N LEU A 106 -1.71 -16.16 0.79
CA LEU A 106 -1.91 -16.57 -0.60
C LEU A 106 -0.67 -17.25 -1.19
N ILE A 107 0.52 -16.65 -1.02
CA ILE A 107 1.78 -17.21 -1.52
C ILE A 107 2.06 -18.55 -0.86
N ARG A 108 1.90 -18.66 0.45
CA ARG A 108 2.08 -19.90 1.19
C ARG A 108 1.15 -21.00 0.68
N ARG A 109 -0.14 -20.71 0.50
CA ARG A 109 -1.14 -21.68 0.05
C ARG A 109 -0.95 -22.12 -1.40
N ARG A 110 -0.50 -21.20 -2.25
CA ARG A 110 -0.39 -21.49 -3.69
C ARG A 110 0.97 -22.05 -4.10
N SER A 111 2.04 -21.66 -3.41
CA SER A 111 3.42 -22.00 -3.80
C SER A 111 4.18 -22.77 -2.72
N GLY A 112 3.64 -22.90 -1.50
CA GLY A 112 4.37 -23.44 -0.35
C GLY A 112 5.54 -22.55 0.13
N ALA A 113 5.72 -21.39 -0.48
CA ALA A 113 6.84 -20.50 -0.20
C ALA A 113 6.60 -19.64 1.04
N HIS A 114 7.71 -19.22 1.67
CA HIS A 114 7.73 -18.32 2.80
C HIS A 114 8.17 -16.94 2.33
N VAL A 115 7.34 -15.92 2.59
CA VAL A 115 7.61 -14.52 2.36
C VAL A 115 7.28 -13.71 3.60
N HIS A 116 7.73 -12.47 3.67
CA HIS A 116 7.68 -11.65 4.85
C HIS A 116 6.90 -10.36 4.63
N GLY A 117 6.34 -9.83 5.71
CA GLY A 117 5.72 -8.51 5.76
C GLY A 117 6.36 -7.68 6.86
N LEU A 118 6.55 -6.39 6.60
CA LEU A 118 7.02 -5.43 7.58
C LEU A 118 6.10 -4.22 7.56
N THR A 119 5.61 -3.81 8.72
CA THR A 119 4.84 -2.58 8.84
C THR A 119 5.45 -1.64 9.84
N SER A 120 5.39 -0.34 9.54
CA SER A 120 5.74 0.73 10.46
C SER A 120 4.47 1.42 10.98
N PRO A 121 4.50 2.01 12.18
CA PRO A 121 3.43 2.90 12.63
C PRO A 121 3.16 4.00 11.62
N LEU A 122 1.89 4.40 11.49
CA LEU A 122 1.54 5.56 10.66
C LEU A 122 2.14 6.83 11.27
N LEU A 123 2.71 7.66 10.40
CA LEU A 123 3.15 8.99 10.80
C LEU A 123 1.89 9.84 11.07
N VAL A 124 1.74 10.24 12.33
CA VAL A 124 0.68 11.14 12.78
C VAL A 124 1.29 12.38 13.43
N ARG A 125 0.65 13.51 13.21
CA ARG A 125 1.02 14.78 13.88
C ARG A 125 0.69 14.71 15.36
N SER A 126 1.21 15.66 16.13
CA SER A 126 0.89 15.80 17.56
C SER A 126 -0.61 15.99 17.82
N ASP A 127 -1.35 16.58 16.88
CA ASP A 127 -2.81 16.72 16.93
C ASP A 127 -3.58 15.44 16.56
N GLY A 128 -2.90 14.31 16.26
CA GLY A 128 -3.49 13.04 15.85
C GLY A 128 -3.85 12.94 14.38
N THR A 129 -3.65 13.98 13.57
CA THR A 129 -3.92 13.93 12.13
C THR A 129 -2.82 13.19 11.39
N LYS A 130 -3.18 12.49 10.29
CA LYS A 130 -2.20 11.77 9.48
C LYS A 130 -1.36 12.74 8.64
N TYR A 131 -0.04 12.52 8.60
CA TYR A 131 0.82 13.19 7.62
C TYR A 131 0.39 12.83 6.20
N GLY A 132 0.50 13.80 5.28
CA GLY A 132 0.11 13.63 3.86
C GLY A 132 -1.35 14.00 3.53
N LYS A 133 -2.19 14.23 4.55
CA LYS A 133 -3.49 14.90 4.37
C LYS A 133 -3.50 16.12 5.29
N SER A 134 -3.32 17.30 4.73
CA SER A 134 -3.53 18.53 5.51
C SER A 134 -5.01 18.67 5.86
N SER A 135 -5.33 19.42 6.91
CA SER A 135 -6.71 19.81 7.25
C SER A 135 -7.41 20.55 6.09
N SER A 136 -6.62 21.14 5.18
CA SER A 136 -7.09 21.78 3.93
C SER A 136 -7.20 20.80 2.75
N GLY A 137 -6.90 19.50 2.94
CA GLY A 137 -6.92 18.49 1.86
C GLY A 137 -5.72 18.55 0.90
N GLU A 138 -4.73 19.40 1.15
CA GLU A 138 -3.54 19.51 0.31
C GLU A 138 -2.52 18.39 0.64
N ASN A 139 -2.10 17.67 -0.38
CA ASN A 139 -1.02 16.68 -0.27
C ASN A 139 0.34 17.36 -0.43
N LEU A 140 1.36 16.82 0.24
CA LEU A 140 2.76 17.19 0.00
C LEU A 140 3.23 16.53 -1.30
N TRP A 141 3.19 17.29 -2.38
CA TRP A 141 3.59 16.80 -3.70
C TRP A 141 5.09 16.93 -3.92
N LEU A 142 5.71 15.87 -4.44
CA LEU A 142 7.11 15.89 -4.87
C LEU A 142 7.31 16.55 -6.25
N SER A 143 6.23 16.84 -6.97
CA SER A 143 6.25 17.50 -8.27
C SER A 143 6.18 19.01 -8.09
N ALA A 144 7.16 19.75 -8.63
CA ALA A 144 7.19 21.21 -8.61
C ALA A 144 6.00 21.87 -9.37
N GLU A 145 5.40 21.15 -10.32
CA GLU A 145 4.20 21.59 -11.04
C GLU A 145 2.95 21.59 -10.15
N LYS A 146 2.90 20.68 -9.16
CA LYS A 146 1.76 20.53 -8.26
C LYS A 146 1.95 21.28 -6.93
N MET A 147 3.18 21.47 -6.51
CA MET A 147 3.55 22.22 -5.31
C MET A 147 4.89 22.90 -5.56
N SER A 148 4.92 24.23 -5.44
CA SER A 148 6.17 24.96 -5.65
C SER A 148 7.24 24.53 -4.62
N PRO A 149 8.55 24.58 -4.96
CA PRO A 149 9.62 24.28 -4.02
C PRO A 149 9.52 25.10 -2.72
N TYR A 150 9.14 26.36 -2.82
CA TYR A 150 8.91 27.22 -1.65
C TYR A 150 7.79 26.69 -0.74
N ARG A 151 6.64 26.28 -1.29
CA ARG A 151 5.54 25.72 -0.49
C ARG A 151 5.93 24.37 0.14
N PHE A 152 6.69 23.56 -0.59
CA PHE A 152 7.21 22.31 -0.06
C PHE A 152 8.16 22.55 1.12
N ASP A 153 9.10 23.49 0.99
CA ASP A 153 10.01 23.90 2.05
C ASP A 153 9.26 24.45 3.27
N GLN A 154 8.31 25.37 3.06
CA GLN A 154 7.50 25.92 4.14
C GLN A 154 6.66 24.89 4.91
N ALA A 155 6.20 23.83 4.21
CA ALA A 155 5.48 22.75 4.86
C ALA A 155 6.35 21.98 5.86
N TRP A 156 7.67 21.86 5.58
CA TRP A 156 8.61 21.19 6.48
C TRP A 156 9.11 22.14 7.59
N ILE A 157 9.45 23.39 7.25
CA ILE A 157 9.87 24.39 8.24
C ILE A 157 8.75 24.67 9.25
N GLY A 158 7.49 24.64 8.81
CA GLY A 158 6.32 24.80 9.67
C GLY A 158 5.97 23.60 10.53
N THR A 159 6.78 22.53 10.53
CA THR A 159 6.57 21.35 11.38
C THR A 159 6.78 21.73 12.85
N PRO A 160 5.84 21.41 13.77
CA PRO A 160 6.03 21.63 15.20
C PRO A 160 7.26 20.86 15.72
N ASP A 161 8.02 21.49 16.64
CA ASP A 161 9.25 20.91 17.21
C ASP A 161 9.03 19.51 17.82
N GLU A 162 7.87 19.29 18.43
CA GLU A 162 7.46 18.00 19.01
C GLU A 162 7.26 16.88 17.97
N ASP A 163 7.04 17.23 16.70
CA ASP A 163 6.89 16.28 15.60
C ASP A 163 8.21 16.00 14.86
N VAL A 164 9.19 16.91 14.93
CA VAL A 164 10.47 16.79 14.21
C VAL A 164 11.15 15.45 14.52
N ARG A 165 11.19 15.05 15.81
CA ARG A 165 11.85 13.79 16.22
C ARG A 165 11.18 12.53 15.64
N LYS A 166 9.89 12.59 15.30
CA LYS A 166 9.17 11.46 14.70
C LYS A 166 9.45 11.34 13.19
N LEU A 167 9.87 12.45 12.58
CA LEU A 167 10.12 12.53 11.14
C LEU A 167 11.59 12.26 10.78
N LEU A 168 12.51 12.35 11.73
CA LEU A 168 13.93 12.04 11.62
C LEU A 168 14.23 10.61 12.06
#